data_f47a8119e483dd012a4643ab220db855
#
_entry.id   f47a8119e483dd012a4643ab220db855
#
_cell.length_a   1.000
_cell.length_b   1.000
_cell.length_c   1.000
_cell.angle_alpha   90.00
_cell.angle_beta   90.00
_cell.angle_gamma   90.00
#
_symmetry.space_group_name_H-M   'P 1'
#
loop_
_entity.id
_entity.type
_entity.pdbx_description
1 polymer ?
#
loop_
_entity_poly.entity_id
_entity_poly.type
_entity_poly.pdbx_seq_one_letter_code
_entity_poly.pdbx_strand_id
1 'polypeptide(L)'
;MPDARRCVSTLALAALLFVVGGCAWLRPQPVPILPADELYSKGEGDLERKRFEDARESFRKIVERHPNSTYAPRARFLVGEAYYREGEFDKAIKEFEGFMAFYPRHQIADLVQFRLAMSYYDQMKPVEQDQNITAKAIEHFRKLVKDYPESRYATDALGKIDVCRGRLAQKELWVATYYFRQGNPSGARQRLELVLKEYPRTLVIPETLWLLADLNFYEGKPQDGADVLRRLVTEYPHTEWGRRAVQRLRAQR
;
A
#
# COMPACT_ATOMS: atom_id res chain seq x y z
N MET A 1 -90.73 -11.16 8.47
CA MET A 1 -89.45 -11.05 9.16
C MET A 1 -88.40 -11.65 8.24
N PRO A 2 -87.51 -10.86 7.57
CA PRO A 2 -86.49 -11.43 6.70
C PRO A 2 -85.28 -11.88 7.54
N ASP A 3 -84.74 -13.02 7.17
CA ASP A 3 -83.72 -13.83 7.82
C ASP A 3 -82.38 -13.06 8.09
N ALA A 4 -82.18 -12.81 9.38
CA ALA A 4 -80.91 -12.24 9.86
C ALA A 4 -79.67 -13.12 9.59
N ARG A 5 -79.86 -14.39 9.22
CA ARG A 5 -78.74 -15.32 8.93
C ARG A 5 -78.07 -15.12 7.56
N ARG A 6 -78.81 -14.54 6.58
CA ARG A 6 -78.21 -14.27 5.25
C ARG A 6 -77.32 -13.02 5.18
N CYS A 7 -77.55 -12.03 6.03
CA CYS A 7 -76.72 -10.81 6.08
C CYS A 7 -75.32 -11.03 6.72
N VAL A 8 -75.22 -11.95 7.67
CA VAL A 8 -73.93 -12.23 8.35
C VAL A 8 -72.97 -13.00 7.43
N SER A 9 -73.51 -13.89 6.58
CA SER A 9 -72.68 -14.65 5.65
C SER A 9 -72.05 -13.83 4.52
N THR A 10 -72.78 -12.81 4.04
CA THR A 10 -72.27 -11.91 2.96
C THR A 10 -71.24 -10.90 3.47
N LEU A 11 -71.39 -10.42 4.72
CA LEU A 11 -70.39 -9.54 5.35
C LEU A 11 -69.10 -10.29 5.68
N ALA A 12 -69.15 -11.55 6.10
CA ALA A 12 -67.98 -12.39 6.38
C ALA A 12 -67.19 -12.71 5.10
N LEU A 13 -67.88 -12.94 3.97
CA LEU A 13 -67.26 -13.20 2.66
C LEU A 13 -66.56 -11.95 2.09
N ALA A 14 -67.14 -10.77 2.26
CA ALA A 14 -66.57 -9.51 1.83
C ALA A 14 -65.35 -9.11 2.66
N ALA A 15 -65.34 -9.39 3.97
CA ALA A 15 -64.17 -9.16 4.83
C ALA A 15 -63.00 -10.10 4.51
N LEU A 16 -63.27 -11.38 4.10
CA LEU A 16 -62.25 -12.34 3.71
C LEU A 16 -61.54 -11.96 2.40
N LEU A 17 -62.26 -11.35 1.46
CA LEU A 17 -61.68 -10.87 0.19
C LEU A 17 -60.78 -9.64 0.36
N PHE A 18 -61.04 -8.80 1.37
CA PHE A 18 -60.18 -7.66 1.67
C PHE A 18 -58.84 -8.03 2.30
N VAL A 19 -58.76 -9.12 3.04
CA VAL A 19 -57.50 -9.59 3.69
C VAL A 19 -56.56 -10.21 2.65
N VAL A 20 -57.05 -10.84 1.60
CA VAL A 20 -56.22 -11.46 0.55
C VAL A 20 -55.68 -10.41 -0.43
N GLY A 21 -56.38 -9.30 -0.65
CA GLY A 21 -55.94 -8.20 -1.54
C GLY A 21 -54.89 -7.26 -0.91
N GLY A 22 -54.84 -7.17 0.42
CA GLY A 22 -53.95 -6.23 1.13
C GLY A 22 -52.48 -6.62 1.16
N CYS A 23 -52.14 -7.90 1.00
CA CYS A 23 -50.74 -8.35 1.05
C CYS A 23 -49.93 -8.08 -0.24
N ALA A 24 -50.57 -7.78 -1.35
CA ALA A 24 -49.87 -7.49 -2.61
C ALA A 24 -49.25 -6.09 -2.63
N TRP A 25 -49.79 -5.14 -1.87
CA TRP A 25 -49.32 -3.76 -1.80
C TRP A 25 -48.12 -3.58 -0.84
N LEU A 26 -47.89 -4.55 0.06
CA LEU A 26 -46.76 -4.56 0.99
C LEU A 26 -45.50 -5.27 0.43
N ARG A 27 -45.54 -5.74 -0.82
CA ARG A 27 -44.33 -6.27 -1.45
C ARG A 27 -43.40 -5.12 -1.77
N PRO A 28 -42.16 -5.12 -1.22
CA PRO A 28 -41.16 -4.12 -1.62
C PRO A 28 -41.05 -4.17 -3.14
N GLN A 29 -41.30 -3.06 -3.81
CA GLN A 29 -41.07 -2.97 -5.26
C GLN A 29 -39.60 -3.25 -5.52
N PRO A 30 -39.24 -4.11 -6.47
CA PRO A 30 -37.85 -4.30 -6.83
C PRO A 30 -37.25 -2.95 -7.23
N VAL A 31 -36.24 -2.52 -6.49
CA VAL A 31 -35.52 -1.27 -6.81
C VAL A 31 -34.98 -1.42 -8.23
N PRO A 32 -35.33 -0.49 -9.15
CA PRO A 32 -34.84 -0.56 -10.52
C PRO A 32 -33.31 -0.67 -10.52
N ILE A 33 -32.78 -1.65 -11.23
CA ILE A 33 -31.32 -1.79 -11.41
C ILE A 33 -30.92 -0.70 -12.40
N LEU A 34 -30.19 0.31 -11.92
CA LEU A 34 -29.65 1.34 -12.80
C LEU A 34 -28.67 0.72 -13.80
N PRO A 35 -28.62 1.22 -15.05
CA PRO A 35 -27.62 0.83 -16.05
C PRO A 35 -26.19 1.01 -15.55
N ALA A 36 -25.25 0.23 -16.12
CA ALA A 36 -23.86 0.25 -15.67
C ALA A 36 -23.16 1.60 -15.90
N ASP A 37 -23.50 2.31 -16.96
CA ASP A 37 -22.96 3.64 -17.29
C ASP A 37 -23.47 4.72 -16.31
N GLU A 38 -24.72 4.66 -15.91
CA GLU A 38 -25.28 5.58 -14.90
C GLU A 38 -24.64 5.33 -13.53
N LEU A 39 -24.52 4.06 -13.11
CA LEU A 39 -23.83 3.69 -11.88
C LEU A 39 -22.36 4.12 -11.90
N TYR A 40 -21.72 3.99 -13.06
CA TYR A 40 -20.32 4.37 -13.23
C TYR A 40 -20.15 5.89 -13.09
N SER A 41 -20.95 6.68 -13.82
CA SER A 41 -20.92 8.14 -13.75
C SER A 41 -21.25 8.66 -12.35
N LYS A 42 -22.24 8.04 -11.67
CA LYS A 42 -22.56 8.36 -10.27
C LYS A 42 -21.37 8.08 -9.36
N GLY A 43 -20.77 6.90 -9.47
CA GLY A 43 -19.62 6.50 -8.64
C GLY A 43 -18.41 7.43 -8.85
N GLU A 44 -18.10 7.85 -10.09
CA GLU A 44 -17.04 8.83 -10.36
C GLU A 44 -17.36 10.19 -9.71
N GLY A 45 -18.57 10.69 -9.85
CA GLY A 45 -18.98 11.94 -9.22
C GLY A 45 -18.92 11.88 -7.68
N ASP A 46 -19.24 10.73 -7.07
CA ASP A 46 -19.14 10.53 -5.63
C ASP A 46 -17.66 10.47 -5.18
N LEU A 47 -16.80 9.81 -5.96
CA LEU A 47 -15.36 9.72 -5.72
C LEU A 47 -14.68 11.10 -5.77
N GLU A 48 -15.05 11.96 -6.72
CA GLU A 48 -14.55 13.33 -6.83
C GLU A 48 -14.96 14.19 -5.62
N ARG A 49 -16.18 14.00 -5.13
CA ARG A 49 -16.69 14.67 -3.93
C ARG A 49 -16.21 14.05 -2.63
N LYS A 50 -15.30 13.07 -2.69
CA LYS A 50 -14.76 12.29 -1.54
C LYS A 50 -15.84 11.54 -0.76
N ARG A 51 -16.97 11.23 -1.39
CA ARG A 51 -18.01 10.36 -0.84
C ARG A 51 -17.65 8.90 -1.14
N PHE A 52 -16.60 8.43 -0.46
CA PHE A 52 -15.96 7.16 -0.80
C PHE A 52 -16.89 5.95 -0.65
N GLU A 53 -17.74 5.92 0.38
CA GLU A 53 -18.69 4.81 0.57
C GLU A 53 -19.75 4.77 -0.54
N ASP A 54 -20.36 5.91 -0.89
CA ASP A 54 -21.35 6.01 -1.97
C ASP A 54 -20.73 5.60 -3.32
N ALA A 55 -19.48 6.01 -3.57
CA ALA A 55 -18.74 5.63 -4.77
C ALA A 55 -18.53 4.10 -4.81
N ARG A 56 -18.07 3.48 -3.71
CA ARG A 56 -17.88 2.03 -3.61
C ARG A 56 -19.18 1.27 -3.83
N GLU A 57 -20.28 1.74 -3.25
CA GLU A 57 -21.59 1.12 -3.44
C GLU A 57 -22.00 1.10 -4.92
N SER A 58 -21.84 2.24 -5.61
CA SER A 58 -22.16 2.36 -7.03
C SER A 58 -21.27 1.43 -7.89
N PHE A 59 -19.96 1.39 -7.65
CA PHE A 59 -19.04 0.51 -8.38
C PHE A 59 -19.25 -0.97 -8.08
N ARG A 60 -19.55 -1.35 -6.83
CA ARG A 60 -19.88 -2.75 -6.47
C ARG A 60 -21.16 -3.23 -7.16
N LYS A 61 -22.19 -2.37 -7.26
CA LYS A 61 -23.39 -2.69 -8.03
C LYS A 61 -23.08 -3.03 -9.49
N ILE A 62 -22.10 -2.37 -10.10
CA ILE A 62 -21.66 -2.71 -11.47
C ILE A 62 -21.03 -4.10 -11.48
N VAL A 63 -20.08 -4.37 -10.58
CA VAL A 63 -19.36 -5.65 -10.53
C VAL A 63 -20.31 -6.83 -10.26
N GLU A 64 -21.32 -6.63 -9.42
CA GLU A 64 -22.25 -7.69 -8.99
C GLU A 64 -23.39 -7.91 -10.00
N ARG A 65 -23.95 -6.83 -10.55
CA ARG A 65 -25.16 -6.88 -11.35
C ARG A 65 -24.93 -6.75 -12.85
N HIS A 66 -23.76 -6.22 -13.24
CA HIS A 66 -23.36 -6.05 -14.64
C HIS A 66 -21.95 -6.61 -14.90
N PRO A 67 -21.65 -7.88 -14.49
CA PRO A 67 -20.28 -8.44 -14.54
C PRO A 67 -19.71 -8.51 -15.97
N ASN A 68 -20.58 -8.59 -16.97
CA ASN A 68 -20.19 -8.63 -18.39
C ASN A 68 -20.10 -7.24 -19.04
N SER A 69 -20.33 -6.18 -18.27
CA SER A 69 -20.20 -4.82 -18.77
C SER A 69 -18.72 -4.46 -18.98
N THR A 70 -18.43 -3.64 -19.99
CA THR A 70 -17.11 -3.05 -20.21
C THR A 70 -16.65 -2.19 -19.03
N TYR A 71 -17.56 -1.72 -18.19
CA TYR A 71 -17.27 -0.98 -16.97
C TYR A 71 -16.83 -1.85 -15.80
N ALA A 72 -17.17 -3.15 -15.78
CA ALA A 72 -16.95 -4.01 -14.62
C ALA A 72 -15.49 -4.10 -14.15
N PRO A 73 -14.49 -4.29 -15.02
CA PRO A 73 -13.08 -4.30 -14.58
C PRO A 73 -12.66 -2.95 -13.99
N ARG A 74 -13.04 -1.85 -14.64
CA ARG A 74 -12.68 -0.52 -14.15
C ARG A 74 -13.41 -0.14 -12.87
N ALA A 75 -14.67 -0.53 -12.72
CA ALA A 75 -15.43 -0.37 -11.49
C ALA A 75 -14.77 -1.12 -10.32
N ARG A 76 -14.31 -2.36 -10.53
CA ARG A 76 -13.57 -3.12 -9.53
C ARG A 76 -12.28 -2.41 -9.08
N PHE A 77 -11.51 -1.88 -10.02
CA PHE A 77 -10.36 -1.04 -9.70
C PHE A 77 -10.75 0.19 -8.87
N LEU A 78 -11.85 0.88 -9.23
CA LEU A 78 -12.29 2.10 -8.56
C LEU A 78 -12.82 1.85 -7.13
N VAL A 79 -13.30 0.64 -6.81
CA VAL A 79 -13.55 0.25 -5.41
C VAL A 79 -12.26 0.30 -4.59
N GLY A 80 -11.19 -0.29 -5.10
CA GLY A 80 -9.86 -0.25 -4.47
C GLY A 80 -9.29 1.17 -4.38
N GLU A 81 -9.44 1.96 -5.44
CA GLU A 81 -9.00 3.36 -5.49
C GLU A 81 -9.75 4.24 -4.47
N ALA A 82 -11.05 3.99 -4.25
CA ALA A 82 -11.82 4.70 -3.24
C ALA A 82 -11.30 4.40 -1.82
N TYR A 83 -10.99 3.13 -1.50
CA TYR A 83 -10.34 2.77 -0.24
C TYR A 83 -8.94 3.40 -0.10
N TYR A 84 -8.15 3.39 -1.17
CA TYR A 84 -6.82 3.99 -1.17
C TYR A 84 -6.88 5.49 -0.86
N ARG A 85 -7.79 6.24 -1.51
CA ARG A 85 -7.96 7.69 -1.28
C ARG A 85 -8.53 8.02 0.10
N GLU A 86 -9.26 7.10 0.71
CA GLU A 86 -9.75 7.21 2.09
C GLU A 86 -8.66 6.90 3.12
N GLY A 87 -7.51 6.31 2.69
CA GLY A 87 -6.42 5.90 3.57
C GLY A 87 -6.61 4.49 4.16
N GLU A 88 -7.64 3.77 3.74
CA GLU A 88 -7.95 2.40 4.14
C GLU A 88 -7.11 1.39 3.32
N PHE A 89 -5.78 1.48 3.46
CA PHE A 89 -4.83 0.79 2.60
C PHE A 89 -4.97 -0.73 2.62
N ASP A 90 -5.27 -1.34 3.78
CA ASP A 90 -5.45 -2.80 3.87
C ASP A 90 -6.67 -3.29 3.08
N LYS A 91 -7.73 -2.47 3.01
CA LYS A 91 -8.90 -2.77 2.19
C LYS A 91 -8.59 -2.55 0.70
N ALA A 92 -7.86 -1.49 0.38
CA ALA A 92 -7.41 -1.22 -0.99
C ALA A 92 -6.55 -2.36 -1.54
N ILE A 93 -5.61 -2.88 -0.75
CA ILE A 93 -4.76 -4.02 -1.09
C ILE A 93 -5.61 -5.23 -1.50
N LYS A 94 -6.60 -5.61 -0.69
CA LYS A 94 -7.48 -6.75 -0.99
C LYS A 94 -8.24 -6.58 -2.30
N GLU A 95 -8.74 -5.38 -2.58
CA GLU A 95 -9.46 -5.10 -3.84
C GLU A 95 -8.52 -5.14 -5.05
N PHE A 96 -7.30 -4.58 -4.93
CA PHE A 96 -6.31 -4.63 -6.00
C PHE A 96 -5.78 -6.04 -6.24
N GLU A 97 -5.51 -6.82 -5.20
CA GLU A 97 -5.16 -8.25 -5.32
C GLU A 97 -6.29 -9.03 -6.00
N GLY A 98 -7.53 -8.77 -5.59
CA GLY A 98 -8.72 -9.34 -6.23
C GLY A 98 -8.82 -8.96 -7.71
N PHE A 99 -8.55 -7.71 -8.08
CA PHE A 99 -8.48 -7.32 -9.49
C PHE A 99 -7.41 -8.11 -10.24
N MET A 100 -6.18 -8.18 -9.70
CA MET A 100 -5.07 -8.87 -10.36
C MET A 100 -5.31 -10.37 -10.53
N ALA A 101 -6.07 -10.99 -9.62
CA ALA A 101 -6.46 -12.40 -9.75
C ALA A 101 -7.44 -12.65 -10.90
N PHE A 102 -8.41 -11.73 -11.12
CA PHE A 102 -9.43 -11.89 -12.15
C PHE A 102 -9.03 -11.33 -13.51
N TYR A 103 -8.23 -10.26 -13.53
CA TYR A 103 -7.92 -9.48 -14.74
C TYR A 103 -6.41 -9.24 -14.94
N PRO A 104 -5.53 -10.26 -14.85
CA PRO A 104 -4.07 -10.05 -14.84
C PRO A 104 -3.50 -9.49 -16.16
N ARG A 105 -4.26 -9.58 -17.25
CA ARG A 105 -3.86 -9.08 -18.59
C ARG A 105 -4.72 -7.92 -19.08
N HIS A 106 -5.49 -7.31 -18.18
CA HIS A 106 -6.31 -6.17 -18.56
C HIS A 106 -5.43 -4.94 -18.82
N GLN A 107 -5.87 -4.05 -19.73
CA GLN A 107 -5.14 -2.83 -20.13
C GLN A 107 -4.73 -1.90 -18.99
N ILE A 108 -5.35 -1.99 -17.79
CA ILE A 108 -4.99 -1.20 -16.62
C ILE A 108 -4.31 -2.04 -15.52
N ALA A 109 -3.89 -3.27 -15.82
CA ALA A 109 -3.29 -4.15 -14.80
C ALA A 109 -1.98 -3.58 -14.25
N ASP A 110 -1.21 -2.87 -15.06
CA ASP A 110 -0.02 -2.13 -14.63
C ASP A 110 -0.34 -1.01 -13.64
N LEU A 111 -1.39 -0.22 -13.89
CA LEU A 111 -1.88 0.79 -12.93
C LEU A 111 -2.31 0.14 -11.61
N VAL A 112 -3.06 -0.96 -11.68
CA VAL A 112 -3.53 -1.67 -10.48
C VAL A 112 -2.36 -2.23 -9.68
N GLN A 113 -1.36 -2.84 -10.35
CA GLN A 113 -0.14 -3.31 -9.70
C GLN A 113 0.65 -2.16 -9.05
N PHE A 114 0.69 -0.99 -9.70
CA PHE A 114 1.30 0.21 -9.14
C PHE A 114 0.54 0.70 -7.89
N ARG A 115 -0.80 0.77 -7.93
CA ARG A 115 -1.64 1.15 -6.78
C ARG A 115 -1.52 0.18 -5.62
N LEU A 116 -1.42 -1.12 -5.91
CA LEU A 116 -1.16 -2.15 -4.91
C LEU A 116 0.19 -1.91 -4.21
N ALA A 117 1.24 -1.66 -4.98
CA ALA A 117 2.55 -1.33 -4.43
C ALA A 117 2.53 -0.02 -3.61
N MET A 118 1.84 1.02 -4.11
CA MET A 118 1.67 2.28 -3.39
C MET A 118 0.90 2.11 -2.09
N SER A 119 -0.10 1.21 -2.03
CA SER A 119 -0.83 0.95 -0.79
C SER A 119 0.06 0.40 0.32
N TYR A 120 1.10 -0.39 -0.01
CA TYR A 120 2.14 -0.78 0.95
C TYR A 120 3.11 0.37 1.24
N TYR A 121 3.52 1.12 0.20
CA TYR A 121 4.46 2.23 0.34
C TYR A 121 3.96 3.31 1.29
N ASP A 122 2.70 3.71 1.18
CA ASP A 122 2.11 4.77 2.01
C ASP A 122 1.86 4.33 3.46
N GLN A 123 1.97 3.02 3.74
CA GLN A 123 1.94 2.46 5.10
C GLN A 123 3.31 2.31 5.74
N MET A 124 4.41 2.74 5.08
CA MET A 124 5.76 2.60 5.63
C MET A 124 5.85 3.25 7.02
N LYS A 125 6.47 2.51 7.94
CA LYS A 125 6.63 2.94 9.33
C LYS A 125 7.95 3.70 9.56
N PRO A 126 8.06 4.46 10.67
CA PRO A 126 9.33 4.97 11.16
C PRO A 126 10.39 3.86 11.32
N VAL A 127 11.68 4.23 11.26
CA VAL A 127 12.80 3.24 11.26
C VAL A 127 12.88 2.40 12.53
N GLU A 128 12.32 2.88 13.65
CA GLU A 128 12.29 2.20 14.94
C GLU A 128 11.33 1.00 14.92
N GLN A 129 10.33 1.02 14.07
CA GLN A 129 9.30 0.00 13.95
C GLN A 129 9.67 -1.08 12.94
N ASP A 130 8.83 -2.12 12.85
CA ASP A 130 8.94 -3.19 11.88
C ASP A 130 8.84 -2.66 10.44
N GLN A 131 9.67 -3.21 9.54
CA GLN A 131 9.78 -2.79 8.14
C GLN A 131 9.25 -3.85 7.15
N ASN A 132 8.46 -4.82 7.57
CA ASN A 132 7.88 -5.84 6.69
C ASN A 132 7.00 -5.21 5.60
N ILE A 133 6.27 -4.15 5.93
CA ILE A 133 5.45 -3.39 4.97
C ILE A 133 6.33 -2.75 3.89
N THR A 134 7.47 -2.16 4.27
CA THR A 134 8.45 -1.60 3.32
C THR A 134 9.01 -2.68 2.38
N ALA A 135 9.29 -3.88 2.88
CA ALA A 135 9.74 -5.00 2.07
C ALA A 135 8.66 -5.45 1.07
N LYS A 136 7.39 -5.51 1.48
CA LYS A 136 6.26 -5.80 0.58
C LYS A 136 6.09 -4.74 -0.51
N ALA A 137 6.26 -3.45 -0.18
CA ALA A 137 6.24 -2.40 -1.20
C ALA A 137 7.29 -2.65 -2.29
N ILE A 138 8.54 -2.98 -1.90
CA ILE A 138 9.62 -3.33 -2.85
C ILE A 138 9.21 -4.52 -3.72
N GLU A 139 8.65 -5.57 -3.13
CA GLU A 139 8.23 -6.77 -3.85
C GLU A 139 7.22 -6.42 -4.95
N HIS A 140 6.16 -5.67 -4.60
CA HIS A 140 5.12 -5.31 -5.54
C HIS A 140 5.57 -4.31 -6.61
N PHE A 141 6.46 -3.36 -6.28
CA PHE A 141 7.09 -2.50 -7.29
C PHE A 141 8.00 -3.28 -8.24
N ARG A 142 8.81 -4.22 -7.73
CA ARG A 142 9.63 -5.10 -8.58
C ARG A 142 8.77 -5.96 -9.50
N LYS A 143 7.66 -6.47 -8.99
CA LYS A 143 6.69 -7.21 -9.79
C LYS A 143 6.16 -6.37 -10.93
N LEU A 144 5.81 -5.09 -10.69
CA LEU A 144 5.40 -4.17 -11.75
C LEU A 144 6.47 -4.01 -12.82
N VAL A 145 7.71 -3.68 -12.42
CA VAL A 145 8.82 -3.47 -13.38
C VAL A 145 9.12 -4.73 -14.18
N LYS A 146 9.00 -5.92 -13.56
CA LYS A 146 9.23 -7.20 -14.22
C LYS A 146 8.12 -7.58 -15.19
N ASP A 147 6.86 -7.48 -14.76
CA ASP A 147 5.70 -8.00 -15.51
C ASP A 147 5.19 -6.97 -16.53
N TYR A 148 5.47 -5.68 -16.31
CA TYR A 148 5.04 -4.56 -17.17
C TYR A 148 6.19 -3.57 -17.45
N PRO A 149 7.28 -4.00 -18.11
CA PRO A 149 8.48 -3.17 -18.31
C PRO A 149 8.21 -1.90 -19.12
N GLU A 150 7.24 -1.94 -20.04
CA GLU A 150 6.84 -0.80 -20.88
C GLU A 150 5.79 0.11 -20.22
N SER A 151 5.42 -0.17 -18.96
CA SER A 151 4.46 0.66 -18.25
C SER A 151 5.03 2.05 -17.98
N ARG A 152 4.20 3.07 -18.14
CA ARG A 152 4.54 4.45 -17.75
C ARG A 152 4.87 4.60 -16.24
N TYR A 153 4.47 3.62 -15.42
CA TYR A 153 4.74 3.60 -13.98
C TYR A 153 6.07 2.92 -13.63
N ALA A 154 6.77 2.29 -14.59
CA ALA A 154 7.99 1.53 -14.31
C ALA A 154 9.11 2.40 -13.75
N THR A 155 9.33 3.59 -14.31
CA THR A 155 10.36 4.53 -13.84
C THR A 155 10.06 5.04 -12.42
N ASP A 156 8.80 5.41 -12.14
CA ASP A 156 8.41 5.84 -10.79
C ASP A 156 8.55 4.68 -9.78
N ALA A 157 8.16 3.47 -10.16
CA ALA A 157 8.34 2.28 -9.33
C ALA A 157 9.81 2.03 -8.96
N LEU A 158 10.75 2.21 -9.90
CA LEU A 158 12.19 2.12 -9.60
C LEU A 158 12.62 3.17 -8.58
N GLY A 159 12.19 4.41 -8.72
CA GLY A 159 12.45 5.46 -7.73
C GLY A 159 11.86 5.13 -6.35
N LYS A 160 10.65 4.57 -6.29
CA LYS A 160 10.03 4.13 -5.03
C LYS A 160 10.79 2.96 -4.39
N ILE A 161 11.31 2.03 -5.19
CA ILE A 161 12.18 0.94 -4.69
C ILE A 161 13.42 1.53 -4.01
N ASP A 162 14.06 2.53 -4.62
CA ASP A 162 15.26 3.15 -4.02
C ASP A 162 14.94 3.84 -2.69
N VAL A 163 13.81 4.54 -2.59
CA VAL A 163 13.35 5.12 -1.31
C VAL A 163 13.11 4.02 -0.26
N CYS A 164 12.42 2.94 -0.61
CA CYS A 164 12.20 1.81 0.29
C CYS A 164 13.51 1.16 0.74
N ARG A 165 14.46 0.95 -0.18
CA ARG A 165 15.80 0.41 0.14
C ARG A 165 16.56 1.34 1.09
N GLY A 166 16.45 2.66 0.90
CA GLY A 166 16.97 3.65 1.83
C GLY A 166 16.38 3.50 3.23
N ARG A 167 15.07 3.28 3.34
CA ARG A 167 14.39 3.04 4.64
C ARG A 167 14.90 1.78 5.32
N LEU A 168 15.05 0.66 4.59
CA LEU A 168 15.60 -0.58 5.13
C LEU A 168 17.05 -0.40 5.60
N ALA A 169 17.87 0.28 4.82
CA ALA A 169 19.25 0.60 5.19
C ALA A 169 19.33 1.46 6.46
N GLN A 170 18.46 2.47 6.58
CA GLN A 170 18.33 3.29 7.80
C GLN A 170 17.97 2.45 9.02
N LYS A 171 17.07 1.45 8.87
CA LYS A 171 16.73 0.52 9.94
C LYS A 171 17.94 -0.26 10.42
N GLU A 172 18.72 -0.82 9.50
CA GLU A 172 19.92 -1.60 9.86
C GLU A 172 20.99 -0.72 10.54
N LEU A 173 21.19 0.51 10.04
CA LEU A 173 22.09 1.48 10.65
C LEU A 173 21.63 1.89 12.07
N TRP A 174 20.32 2.09 12.25
CA TRP A 174 19.73 2.37 13.56
C TRP A 174 19.97 1.22 14.55
N VAL A 175 19.78 -0.03 14.12
CA VAL A 175 20.05 -1.24 14.92
C VAL A 175 21.55 -1.36 15.24
N ALA A 176 22.43 -1.08 14.26
CA ALA A 176 23.88 -1.07 14.47
C ALA A 176 24.29 -0.05 15.54
N THR A 177 23.75 1.17 15.46
CA THR A 177 23.99 2.24 16.44
C THR A 177 23.53 1.85 17.84
N TYR A 178 22.36 1.19 17.94
CA TYR A 178 21.85 0.66 19.19
C TYR A 178 22.81 -0.38 19.80
N TYR A 179 23.23 -1.40 19.02
CA TYR A 179 24.18 -2.42 19.48
C TYR A 179 25.50 -1.83 19.94
N PHE A 180 26.03 -0.85 19.19
CA PHE A 180 27.28 -0.20 19.54
C PHE A 180 27.17 0.54 20.91
N ARG A 181 26.09 1.26 21.14
CA ARG A 181 25.80 1.95 22.40
C ARG A 181 25.62 0.99 23.58
N GLN A 182 25.12 -0.22 23.34
CA GLN A 182 24.96 -1.27 24.35
C GLN A 182 26.25 -2.09 24.61
N GLY A 183 27.39 -1.69 24.00
CA GLY A 183 28.66 -2.40 24.18
C GLY A 183 28.70 -3.76 23.47
N ASN A 184 27.90 -3.94 22.42
CA ASN A 184 27.93 -5.12 21.55
C ASN A 184 28.53 -4.79 20.18
N PRO A 185 29.88 -4.71 20.06
CA PRO A 185 30.55 -4.36 18.80
C PRO A 185 30.33 -5.40 17.71
N SER A 186 30.23 -6.69 18.05
CA SER A 186 30.00 -7.76 17.08
C SER A 186 28.63 -7.62 16.41
N GLY A 187 27.56 -7.38 17.19
CA GLY A 187 26.22 -7.15 16.66
C GLY A 187 26.16 -5.90 15.78
N ALA A 188 26.83 -4.81 16.21
CA ALA A 188 26.94 -3.58 15.41
C ALA A 188 27.62 -3.85 14.06
N ARG A 189 28.76 -4.54 14.06
CA ARG A 189 29.53 -4.89 12.85
C ARG A 189 28.68 -5.66 11.84
N GLN A 190 27.99 -6.70 12.28
CA GLN A 190 27.12 -7.49 11.39
C GLN A 190 26.09 -6.61 10.67
N ARG A 191 25.49 -5.65 11.37
CA ARG A 191 24.49 -4.75 10.77
C ARG A 191 25.11 -3.75 9.80
N LEU A 192 26.28 -3.19 10.14
CA LEU A 192 27.00 -2.27 9.25
C LEU A 192 27.45 -2.96 7.96
N GLU A 193 28.00 -4.17 8.06
CA GLU A 193 28.40 -4.99 6.91
C GLU A 193 27.19 -5.35 6.05
N LEU A 194 26.04 -5.66 6.66
CA LEU A 194 24.79 -5.91 5.95
C LEU A 194 24.38 -4.67 5.13
N VAL A 195 24.46 -3.45 5.72
CA VAL A 195 24.17 -2.21 4.98
C VAL A 195 25.08 -2.05 3.78
N LEU A 196 26.39 -2.24 3.96
CA LEU A 196 27.36 -2.07 2.89
C LEU A 196 27.18 -3.10 1.76
N LYS A 197 26.75 -4.31 2.09
CA LYS A 197 26.54 -5.40 1.15
C LYS A 197 25.21 -5.28 0.40
N GLU A 198 24.11 -5.13 1.13
CA GLU A 198 22.75 -5.20 0.54
C GLU A 198 22.22 -3.85 0.05
N TYR A 199 22.75 -2.72 0.58
CA TYR A 199 22.26 -1.38 0.29
C TYR A 199 23.35 -0.40 -0.19
N PRO A 200 24.29 -0.80 -1.08
CA PRO A 200 25.52 -0.02 -1.38
C PRO A 200 25.29 1.33 -2.06
N ARG A 201 24.07 1.61 -2.54
CA ARG A 201 23.71 2.84 -3.25
C ARG A 201 22.81 3.78 -2.44
N THR A 202 22.68 3.55 -1.14
CA THR A 202 21.79 4.36 -0.30
C THR A 202 22.55 5.54 0.33
N LEU A 203 21.80 6.57 0.70
CA LEU A 203 22.35 7.78 1.31
C LEU A 203 22.94 7.56 2.71
N VAL A 204 22.73 6.40 3.32
CA VAL A 204 23.27 6.08 4.65
C VAL A 204 24.70 5.52 4.62
N ILE A 205 25.24 5.21 3.45
CA ILE A 205 26.59 4.63 3.32
C ILE A 205 27.67 5.48 3.97
N PRO A 206 27.72 6.81 3.80
CA PRO A 206 28.74 7.63 4.46
C PRO A 206 28.68 7.52 6.00
N GLU A 207 27.50 7.53 6.58
CA GLU A 207 27.31 7.36 8.03
C GLU A 207 27.67 5.95 8.48
N THR A 208 27.32 4.94 7.68
CA THR A 208 27.67 3.54 7.92
C THR A 208 29.19 3.36 7.97
N LEU A 209 29.93 3.93 7.02
CA LEU A 209 31.39 3.90 7.00
C LEU A 209 31.99 4.64 8.21
N TRP A 210 31.45 5.78 8.58
CA TRP A 210 31.87 6.50 9.76
C TRP A 210 31.73 5.64 11.02
N LEU A 211 30.56 5.04 11.24
CA LEU A 211 30.32 4.21 12.42
C LEU A 211 31.17 2.92 12.40
N LEU A 212 31.48 2.37 11.21
CA LEU A 212 32.39 1.23 11.06
C LEU A 212 33.82 1.62 11.42
N ALA A 213 34.28 2.82 11.06
CA ALA A 213 35.58 3.32 11.49
C ALA A 213 35.63 3.49 13.01
N ASP A 214 34.59 4.10 13.63
CA ASP A 214 34.49 4.23 15.09
C ASP A 214 34.57 2.86 15.79
N LEU A 215 33.86 1.86 15.23
CA LEU A 215 33.87 0.51 15.75
C LEU A 215 35.26 -0.12 15.69
N ASN A 216 36.01 0.07 14.59
CA ASN A 216 37.39 -0.42 14.46
C ASN A 216 38.31 0.23 15.50
N PHE A 217 38.20 1.55 15.72
CA PHE A 217 38.99 2.23 16.76
C PHE A 217 38.64 1.70 18.17
N TYR A 218 37.36 1.49 18.44
CA TYR A 218 36.89 0.94 19.71
C TYR A 218 37.45 -0.48 19.98
N GLU A 219 37.55 -1.31 18.94
CA GLU A 219 38.12 -2.66 19.02
C GLU A 219 39.67 -2.69 19.05
N GLY A 220 40.33 -1.53 19.08
CA GLY A 220 41.80 -1.47 19.07
C GLY A 220 42.44 -1.76 17.72
N LYS A 221 41.71 -1.56 16.61
CA LYS A 221 42.16 -1.75 15.22
C LYS A 221 42.35 -0.41 14.50
N PRO A 222 43.32 0.43 14.90
CA PRO A 222 43.41 1.79 14.40
C PRO A 222 43.74 1.88 12.90
N GLN A 223 44.46 0.92 12.34
CA GLN A 223 44.77 0.89 10.91
C GLN A 223 43.49 0.64 10.09
N ASP A 224 42.69 -0.37 10.47
CA ASP A 224 41.41 -0.68 9.80
C ASP A 224 40.46 0.53 9.90
N GLY A 225 40.42 1.21 11.05
CA GLY A 225 39.63 2.42 11.23
C GLY A 225 40.07 3.54 10.29
N ALA A 226 41.39 3.77 10.20
CA ALA A 226 41.95 4.76 9.29
C ALA A 226 41.70 4.42 7.81
N ASP A 227 41.73 3.15 7.43
CA ASP A 227 41.45 2.70 6.06
C ASP A 227 39.98 2.98 5.68
N VAL A 228 39.04 2.70 6.59
CA VAL A 228 37.64 3.03 6.38
C VAL A 228 37.43 4.54 6.27
N LEU A 229 38.12 5.37 7.09
CA LEU A 229 38.04 6.82 6.96
C LEU A 229 38.63 7.31 5.63
N ARG A 230 39.73 6.74 5.14
CA ARG A 230 40.31 7.07 3.81
C ARG A 230 39.32 6.74 2.69
N ARG A 231 38.67 5.56 2.76
CA ARG A 231 37.62 5.21 1.84
C ARG A 231 36.46 6.22 1.85
N LEU A 232 36.00 6.63 3.05
CA LEU A 232 34.94 7.62 3.22
C LEU A 232 35.30 8.98 2.60
N VAL A 233 36.57 9.45 2.77
CA VAL A 233 37.07 10.70 2.15
C VAL A 233 37.11 10.59 0.63
N THR A 234 37.51 9.43 0.09
CA THR A 234 37.67 9.24 -1.36
C THR A 234 36.30 9.10 -2.07
N GLU A 235 35.40 8.28 -1.51
CA GLU A 235 34.12 7.97 -2.16
C GLU A 235 33.04 9.03 -1.88
N TYR A 236 33.12 9.73 -0.73
CA TYR A 236 32.06 10.63 -0.25
C TYR A 236 32.60 11.99 0.26
N PRO A 237 33.49 12.67 -0.47
CA PRO A 237 34.21 13.88 0.00
C PRO A 237 33.28 15.06 0.34
N HIS A 238 32.13 15.18 -0.35
CA HIS A 238 31.19 16.28 -0.21
C HIS A 238 30.16 16.08 0.90
N THR A 239 30.13 14.92 1.54
CA THR A 239 29.21 14.64 2.65
C THR A 239 29.74 15.22 3.95
N GLU A 240 28.87 15.39 4.94
CA GLU A 240 29.29 15.78 6.29
C GLU A 240 30.29 14.76 6.87
N TRP A 241 30.03 13.48 6.69
CA TRP A 241 30.88 12.40 7.17
C TRP A 241 32.26 12.38 6.50
N GLY A 242 32.32 12.66 5.21
CA GLY A 242 33.60 12.80 4.49
C GLY A 242 34.45 13.94 5.05
N ARG A 243 33.84 15.11 5.30
CA ARG A 243 34.55 16.24 5.93
C ARG A 243 35.02 15.92 7.34
N ARG A 244 34.19 15.27 8.16
CA ARG A 244 34.59 14.81 9.51
C ARG A 244 35.74 13.81 9.45
N ALA A 245 35.73 12.89 8.47
CA ALA A 245 36.82 11.92 8.28
C ALA A 245 38.16 12.57 7.96
N VAL A 246 38.19 13.62 7.13
CA VAL A 246 39.39 14.40 6.87
C VAL A 246 39.96 14.99 8.16
N GLN A 247 39.10 15.60 8.98
CA GLN A 247 39.53 16.22 10.26
C GLN A 247 40.11 15.15 11.20
N ARG A 248 39.47 14.01 11.32
CA ARG A 248 39.91 12.93 12.21
C ARG A 248 41.26 12.32 11.77
N LEU A 249 41.45 12.10 10.47
CA LEU A 249 42.73 11.60 9.93
C LEU A 249 43.87 12.57 10.14
N ARG A 250 43.62 13.89 10.14
CA ARG A 250 44.64 14.91 10.45
C ARG A 250 45.04 14.91 11.92
N ALA A 251 44.07 14.67 12.83
CA ALA A 251 44.33 14.65 14.28
C ALA A 251 45.09 13.39 14.75
N GLN A 252 45.22 12.35 13.90
CA GLN A 252 45.95 11.12 14.18
C GLN A 252 47.40 11.11 13.65
N ARG A 253 47.81 12.17 12.96
CA ARG A 253 49.18 12.41 12.52
C ARG A 253 49.98 13.11 13.58
#